data_dfc66eeb19b50d5440ebe5c79f1f6d91
#
_entry.id   dfc66eeb19b50d5440ebe5c79f1f6d91
#
_cell.length_a   1.000
_cell.length_b   1.000
_cell.length_c   1.000
_cell.angle_alpha   90.00
_cell.angle_beta   90.00
_cell.angle_gamma   90.00
#
_symmetry.space_group_name_H-M   'P 1'
#
loop_
_entity.id
_entity.type
_entity.pdbx_description
1 polymer ?
#
loop_
_entity_poly.entity_id
_entity_poly.type
_entity_poly.pdbx_seq_one_letter_code
_entity_poly.pdbx_strand_id
1 'polypeptide(L)'
;MNAQKIIEEIKKQYPGKTIILDPQDDPTEIICEIDPTADHPEKSIALAVVGRSKPHYHKTSTEIYETIKGVLIVYKSGKKYTLREGEKLTIKAGEPHNVEGEEAWFLTYSKPGWRFEDHILVKNV
;
A
#
# COMPACT_ATOMS: atom_id res chain seq x y z
N MET A 1 11.74 0.74 -10.89
CA MET A 1 10.47 0.11 -11.33
C MET A 1 10.16 0.48 -12.77
N ASN A 2 9.55 -0.43 -13.50
CA ASN A 2 9.02 -0.11 -14.82
C ASN A 2 7.62 0.49 -14.69
N ALA A 3 7.56 1.77 -14.34
CA ALA A 3 6.32 2.48 -14.02
C ALA A 3 5.32 2.47 -15.18
N GLN A 4 5.78 2.71 -16.42
CA GLN A 4 4.89 2.75 -17.58
C GLN A 4 4.15 1.42 -17.77
N LYS A 5 4.86 0.32 -17.71
CA LYS A 5 4.28 -1.03 -17.87
C LYS A 5 3.29 -1.33 -16.75
N ILE A 6 3.65 -0.98 -15.52
CA ILE A 6 2.80 -1.19 -14.34
C ILE A 6 1.50 -0.39 -14.48
N ILE A 7 1.61 0.90 -14.85
CA ILE A 7 0.44 1.75 -15.05
C ILE A 7 -0.50 1.19 -16.12
N GLU A 8 0.06 0.70 -17.23
CA GLU A 8 -0.74 0.10 -18.30
C GLU A 8 -1.50 -1.15 -17.81
N GLU A 9 -0.84 -2.01 -17.04
CA GLU A 9 -1.48 -3.19 -16.47
C GLU A 9 -2.58 -2.82 -15.48
N ILE A 10 -2.34 -1.83 -14.62
CA ILE A 10 -3.35 -1.35 -13.67
C ILE A 10 -4.56 -0.80 -14.41
N LYS A 11 -4.36 0.00 -15.44
CA LYS A 11 -5.47 0.58 -16.22
C LYS A 11 -6.32 -0.46 -16.90
N LYS A 12 -5.74 -1.59 -17.30
CA LYS A 12 -6.50 -2.70 -17.87
C LYS A 12 -7.39 -3.39 -16.84
N GLN A 13 -6.87 -3.58 -15.61
CA GLN A 13 -7.59 -4.28 -14.55
C GLN A 13 -8.59 -3.38 -13.83
N TYR A 14 -8.26 -2.11 -13.66
CA TYR A 14 -9.05 -1.13 -12.90
C TYR A 14 -9.24 0.15 -13.71
N PRO A 15 -9.98 0.09 -14.83
CA PRO A 15 -10.14 1.26 -15.69
C PRO A 15 -10.85 2.40 -14.97
N GLY A 16 -10.39 3.64 -15.23
CA GLY A 16 -11.02 4.84 -14.69
C GLY A 16 -10.69 5.16 -13.24
N LYS A 17 -9.85 4.36 -12.56
CA LYS A 17 -9.47 4.61 -11.18
C LYS A 17 -8.27 5.56 -11.08
N THR A 18 -8.18 6.27 -9.96
CA THR A 18 -7.07 7.19 -9.69
C THR A 18 -5.79 6.43 -9.42
N ILE A 19 -4.72 6.82 -10.12
CA ILE A 19 -3.38 6.25 -9.93
C ILE A 19 -2.46 7.33 -9.37
N ILE A 20 -1.75 7.01 -8.29
CA ILE A 20 -0.83 7.91 -7.60
C ILE A 20 0.58 7.34 -7.72
N LEU A 21 1.53 8.18 -8.11
CA LEU A 21 2.95 7.82 -8.20
C LEU A 21 3.69 8.45 -7.02
N ASP A 22 4.44 7.67 -6.27
CA ASP A 22 5.19 8.16 -5.12
C ASP A 22 6.64 7.65 -5.13
N PRO A 23 7.65 8.53 -5.27
CA PRO A 23 7.55 9.92 -5.70
C PRO A 23 7.06 10.07 -7.15
N GLN A 24 6.53 11.23 -7.49
CA GLN A 24 5.93 11.48 -8.81
C GLN A 24 6.93 11.25 -9.97
N ASP A 25 8.17 11.71 -9.81
CA ASP A 25 9.16 11.69 -10.90
C ASP A 25 9.89 10.37 -11.06
N ASP A 26 10.08 9.62 -9.95
CA ASP A 26 10.78 8.34 -9.96
C ASP A 26 10.13 7.43 -8.92
N PRO A 27 8.97 6.85 -9.24
CA PRO A 27 8.18 6.15 -8.23
C PRO A 27 8.86 4.89 -7.70
N THR A 28 8.83 4.75 -6.39
CA THR A 28 9.15 3.53 -5.68
C THR A 28 7.89 2.79 -5.23
N GLU A 29 6.74 3.47 -5.36
CA GLU A 29 5.44 2.90 -5.08
C GLU A 29 4.41 3.50 -6.04
N ILE A 30 3.54 2.66 -6.60
CA ILE A 30 2.43 3.07 -7.47
C ILE A 30 1.15 2.57 -6.83
N ILE A 31 0.21 3.49 -6.58
CA ILE A 31 -1.02 3.22 -5.85
C ILE A 31 -2.22 3.45 -6.75
N CYS A 32 -3.16 2.51 -6.77
CA CYS A 32 -4.44 2.66 -7.44
C CYS A 32 -5.57 2.63 -6.42
N GLU A 33 -6.34 3.70 -6.35
CA GLU A 33 -7.50 3.78 -5.45
C GLU A 33 -8.67 3.00 -6.06
N ILE A 34 -8.83 1.75 -5.64
CA ILE A 34 -9.91 0.87 -6.15
C ILE A 34 -11.26 1.29 -5.58
N ASP A 35 -11.31 1.49 -4.27
CA ASP A 35 -12.51 1.87 -3.53
C ASP A 35 -12.13 2.95 -2.54
N PRO A 36 -12.17 4.24 -2.97
CA PRO A 36 -11.59 5.33 -2.20
C PRO A 36 -12.45 5.77 -1.02
N THR A 37 -11.78 6.32 0.01
CA THR A 37 -12.41 6.89 1.20
C THR A 37 -13.45 7.95 0.86
N ALA A 38 -13.26 8.67 -0.24
CA ALA A 38 -14.21 9.71 -0.67
C ALA A 38 -15.63 9.17 -0.92
N ASP A 39 -15.75 7.90 -1.31
CA ASP A 39 -17.05 7.29 -1.59
C ASP A 39 -17.73 6.82 -0.29
N HIS A 40 -16.93 6.39 0.69
CA HIS A 40 -17.43 5.98 2.01
C HIS A 40 -16.27 5.99 3.02
N PRO A 41 -16.32 6.88 4.02
CA PRO A 41 -15.18 7.10 4.91
C PRO A 41 -14.87 5.94 5.88
N GLU A 42 -15.78 4.98 6.03
CA GLU A 42 -15.61 3.88 6.99
C GLU A 42 -14.63 2.81 6.53
N LYS A 43 -14.31 2.74 5.23
CA LYS A 43 -13.34 1.79 4.70
C LYS A 43 -12.85 2.21 3.33
N SER A 44 -11.66 1.73 2.95
CA SER A 44 -11.12 1.93 1.61
C SER A 44 -10.31 0.70 1.18
N ILE A 45 -10.14 0.56 -0.14
CA ILE A 45 -9.31 -0.49 -0.74
C ILE A 45 -8.42 0.17 -1.78
N ALA A 46 -7.13 -0.11 -1.70
CA ALA A 46 -6.16 0.34 -2.70
C ALA A 46 -5.29 -0.82 -3.14
N LEU A 47 -4.87 -0.79 -4.40
CA LEU A 47 -3.82 -1.65 -4.91
C LEU A 47 -2.52 -0.85 -4.85
N ALA A 48 -1.43 -1.49 -4.43
CA ALA A 48 -0.11 -0.89 -4.50
C ALA A 48 0.85 -1.83 -5.21
N VAL A 49 1.75 -1.27 -6.00
CA VAL A 49 2.88 -1.98 -6.59
C VAL A 49 4.13 -1.32 -6.04
N VAL A 50 4.98 -2.08 -5.37
CA VAL A 50 6.03 -1.50 -4.54
C VAL A 50 7.42 -2.04 -4.84
N GLY A 51 8.40 -1.11 -4.91
CA GLY A 51 9.80 -1.39 -4.67
C GLY A 51 10.11 -1.19 -3.20
N ARG A 52 9.72 -0.04 -2.66
CA ARG A 52 9.82 0.25 -1.22
C ARG A 52 8.89 1.41 -0.86
N SER A 53 8.41 1.41 0.37
CA SER A 53 7.66 2.53 0.93
C SER A 53 8.45 3.20 2.05
N LYS A 54 8.07 4.44 2.37
CA LYS A 54 8.67 5.17 3.50
C LYS A 54 8.09 4.65 4.81
N PRO A 55 8.90 4.53 5.88
CA PRO A 55 8.38 4.16 7.20
C PRO A 55 7.31 5.16 7.67
N HIS A 56 6.21 4.62 8.16
CA HIS A 56 5.08 5.43 8.62
C HIS A 56 4.17 4.63 9.56
N TYR A 57 3.21 5.32 10.20
CA TYR A 57 2.12 4.67 10.93
C TYR A 57 0.82 5.44 10.67
N HIS A 58 -0.30 4.78 10.96
CA HIS A 58 -1.63 5.39 10.89
C HIS A 58 -2.16 5.56 12.31
N LYS A 59 -2.64 6.76 12.64
CA LYS A 59 -3.15 7.04 13.99
C LYS A 59 -4.43 6.27 14.30
N THR A 60 -5.34 6.19 13.33
CA THR A 60 -6.68 5.64 13.53
C THR A 60 -6.99 4.42 12.68
N SER A 61 -6.42 4.31 11.48
CA SER A 61 -6.73 3.22 10.57
C SER A 61 -5.99 1.94 10.92
N THR A 62 -6.72 0.83 10.90
CA THR A 62 -6.14 -0.51 10.87
C THR A 62 -6.13 -0.96 9.42
N GLU A 63 -5.02 -1.54 8.98
CA GLU A 63 -4.86 -2.00 7.61
C GLU A 63 -4.63 -3.50 7.55
N ILE A 64 -5.11 -4.12 6.47
CA ILE A 64 -4.77 -5.50 6.13
C ILE A 64 -4.11 -5.47 4.77
N TYR A 65 -2.89 -6.00 4.69
CA TYR A 65 -2.17 -6.20 3.43
C TYR A 65 -2.39 -7.61 2.93
N GLU A 66 -2.67 -7.74 1.64
CA GLU A 66 -2.81 -9.03 0.98
C GLU A 66 -1.99 -9.04 -0.29
N THR A 67 -0.98 -9.91 -0.37
CA THR A 67 -0.13 -10.01 -1.55
C THR A 67 -0.90 -10.66 -2.69
N ILE A 68 -0.89 -10.00 -3.85
CA ILE A 68 -1.57 -10.47 -5.06
C ILE A 68 -0.57 -11.11 -6.03
N LYS A 69 0.63 -10.52 -6.15
CA LYS A 69 1.64 -10.97 -7.11
C LYS A 69 3.03 -10.70 -6.54
N GLY A 70 3.91 -11.68 -6.60
CA GLY A 70 5.26 -11.56 -6.10
C GLY A 70 5.35 -11.83 -4.60
N VAL A 71 6.38 -11.28 -3.97
CA VAL A 71 6.63 -11.43 -2.53
C VAL A 71 6.72 -10.05 -1.91
N LEU A 72 5.90 -9.81 -0.90
CA LEU A 72 5.90 -8.56 -0.15
C LEU A 72 6.64 -8.77 1.16
N ILE A 73 7.64 -7.93 1.41
CA ILE A 73 8.34 -7.91 2.70
C ILE A 73 7.76 -6.75 3.51
N VAL A 74 7.28 -7.04 4.71
CA VAL A 74 6.73 -6.03 5.61
C VAL A 74 7.61 -5.96 6.86
N TYR A 75 8.09 -4.76 7.16
CA TYR A 75 8.74 -4.46 8.43
C TYR A 75 7.70 -3.77 9.32
N LYS A 76 7.42 -4.36 10.46
CA LYS A 76 6.39 -3.86 11.38
C LYS A 76 6.89 -4.01 12.81
N SER A 77 6.97 -2.88 13.52
CA SER A 77 7.37 -2.85 14.94
C SER A 77 8.65 -3.65 15.20
N GLY A 78 9.65 -3.46 14.33
CA GLY A 78 10.96 -4.10 14.47
C GLY A 78 11.04 -5.55 13.98
N LYS A 79 9.97 -6.09 13.42
CA LYS A 79 9.94 -7.47 12.91
C LYS A 79 9.77 -7.50 11.40
N LYS A 80 10.33 -8.53 10.77
CA LYS A 80 10.24 -8.76 9.33
C LYS A 80 9.24 -9.87 9.04
N TYR A 81 8.30 -9.60 8.14
CA TYR A 81 7.29 -10.55 7.68
C TYR A 81 7.44 -10.73 6.19
N THR A 82 7.39 -11.96 5.72
CA THR A 82 7.43 -12.31 4.29
C THR A 82 6.06 -12.80 3.88
N LEU A 83 5.39 -12.07 2.99
CA LEU A 83 4.05 -12.40 2.53
C LEU A 83 4.10 -12.85 1.07
N ARG A 84 3.78 -14.12 0.84
CA ARG A 84 3.64 -14.68 -0.50
C ARG A 84 2.22 -14.48 -1.00
N GLU A 85 1.99 -14.77 -2.26
CA GLU A 85 0.67 -14.58 -2.88
C GLU A 85 -0.43 -15.24 -2.07
N GLY A 86 -1.49 -14.46 -1.78
CA GLY A 86 -2.63 -14.87 -0.98
C GLY A 86 -2.47 -14.71 0.52
N GLU A 87 -1.25 -14.43 1.01
CA GLU A 87 -1.02 -14.26 2.44
C GLU A 87 -1.37 -12.85 2.87
N LYS A 88 -1.84 -12.70 4.13
CA LYS A 88 -2.32 -11.45 4.69
C LYS A 88 -1.58 -11.13 5.99
N LEU A 89 -1.50 -9.82 6.29
CA LEU A 89 -0.96 -9.32 7.56
C LEU A 89 -1.79 -8.13 8.01
N THR A 90 -2.18 -8.13 9.27
CA THR A 90 -2.89 -6.99 9.89
C THR A 90 -1.87 -6.03 10.50
N ILE A 91 -2.05 -4.74 10.19
CA ILE A 91 -1.26 -3.66 10.75
C ILE A 91 -2.21 -2.78 11.55
N LYS A 92 -2.07 -2.80 12.87
CA LYS A 92 -2.94 -2.03 13.77
C LYS A 92 -2.58 -0.55 13.75
N ALA A 93 -3.56 0.29 14.09
CA ALA A 93 -3.32 1.71 14.30
C ALA A 93 -2.16 1.90 15.27
N GLY A 94 -1.27 2.84 14.96
CA GLY A 94 -0.11 3.17 15.78
C GLY A 94 1.12 2.32 15.55
N GLU A 95 1.04 1.25 14.75
CA GLU A 95 2.21 0.40 14.47
C GLU A 95 3.04 0.96 13.32
N PRO A 96 4.31 1.36 13.56
CA PRO A 96 5.20 1.80 12.48
C PRO A 96 5.53 0.64 11.54
N HIS A 97 5.51 0.91 10.25
CA HIS A 97 5.78 -0.12 9.25
C HIS A 97 6.28 0.49 7.94
N ASN A 98 6.89 -0.36 7.13
CA ASN A 98 7.20 -0.08 5.73
C ASN A 98 7.26 -1.39 4.97
N VAL A 99 7.21 -1.31 3.65
CA VAL A 99 7.20 -2.48 2.78
C VAL A 99 8.30 -2.40 1.74
N GLU A 100 8.71 -3.57 1.26
CA GLU A 100 9.67 -3.72 0.16
C GLU A 100 9.22 -4.87 -0.75
N GLY A 101 9.62 -4.81 -2.01
CA GLY A 101 9.39 -5.87 -2.97
C GLY A 101 10.06 -5.58 -4.31
N GLU A 102 10.09 -6.57 -5.17
CA GLU A 102 10.53 -6.42 -6.56
C GLU A 102 9.29 -6.28 -7.42
N GLU A 103 8.70 -5.06 -7.41
CA GLU A 103 7.42 -4.78 -8.05
C GLU A 103 6.31 -5.73 -7.54
N ALA A 104 6.26 -5.92 -6.22
CA ALA A 104 5.23 -6.74 -5.59
C ALA A 104 3.89 -6.00 -5.63
N TRP A 105 2.83 -6.75 -5.96
CA TRP A 105 1.45 -6.23 -6.01
C TRP A 105 0.71 -6.68 -4.77
N PHE A 106 0.10 -5.74 -4.05
CA PHE A 106 -0.70 -6.07 -2.87
C PHE A 106 -1.92 -5.15 -2.73
N LEU A 107 -2.96 -5.67 -2.09
CA LEU A 107 -4.13 -4.90 -1.73
C LEU A 107 -3.99 -4.41 -0.30
N THR A 108 -4.45 -3.20 -0.04
CA THR A 108 -4.57 -2.63 1.29
C THR A 108 -6.04 -2.37 1.60
N TYR A 109 -6.53 -3.02 2.65
CA TYR A 109 -7.87 -2.80 3.18
C TYR A 109 -7.74 -1.94 4.42
N SER A 110 -8.32 -0.75 4.44
CA SER A 110 -8.20 0.20 5.56
C SER A 110 -9.55 0.44 6.23
N LYS A 111 -9.58 0.41 7.56
CA LYS A 111 -10.74 0.76 8.41
C LYS A 111 -10.29 1.62 9.59
N PRO A 112 -10.82 2.84 9.74
CA PRO A 112 -11.54 3.63 8.73
C PRO A 112 -10.72 3.81 7.46
N GLY A 113 -11.33 4.33 6.39
CA GLY A 113 -10.67 4.51 5.10
C GLY A 113 -9.40 5.35 5.22
N TRP A 114 -8.44 5.09 4.33
CA TRP A 114 -7.17 5.81 4.30
C TRP A 114 -7.38 7.31 4.10
N ARG A 115 -6.66 8.13 4.87
CA ARG A 115 -6.65 9.58 4.75
C ARG A 115 -5.22 10.08 4.90
N PHE A 116 -4.87 11.10 4.16
CA PHE A 116 -3.53 11.67 4.18
C PHE A 116 -3.13 12.15 5.59
N GLU A 117 -4.01 12.83 6.30
CA GLU A 117 -3.74 13.35 7.64
C GLU A 117 -3.56 12.28 8.70
N ASP A 118 -3.95 11.03 8.41
CA ASP A 118 -3.75 9.87 9.30
C ASP A 118 -2.45 9.12 9.00
N HIS A 119 -1.74 9.51 7.95
CA HIS A 119 -0.49 8.88 7.48
C HIS A 119 0.70 9.68 8.00
N ILE A 120 1.38 9.17 9.04
CA ILE A 120 2.43 9.88 9.76
C ILE A 120 3.79 9.25 9.44
N LEU A 121 4.70 10.01 8.85
CA LEU A 121 6.05 9.53 8.55
C LEU A 121 6.90 9.43 9.81
N VAL A 122 7.72 8.40 9.87
CA VAL A 122 8.70 8.18 10.95
C VAL A 122 10.07 7.87 10.33
N LYS A 123 11.14 7.94 11.14
CA LYS A 123 12.50 7.66 10.64
C LYS A 123 12.78 6.17 10.50
N ASN A 124 12.30 5.37 11.45
CA ASN A 124 12.60 3.95 11.55
C ASN A 124 11.36 3.15 11.94
N VAL A 125 11.45 1.89 11.67
CA VAL A 125 10.42 0.92 12.05
C VAL A 125 10.93 -0.02 13.13
#